data_9b3ea6055f9d24d7f24e006b443889b3
#
_entry.id   9b3ea6055f9d24d7f24e006b443889b3
#
_cell.length_a   1.000
_cell.length_b   1.000
_cell.length_c   1.000
_cell.angle_alpha   90.00
_cell.angle_beta   90.00
_cell.angle_gamma   90.00
#
_symmetry.space_group_name_H-M   'P 1'
#
loop_
_entity.id
_entity.type
_entity.pdbx_description
1 polymer ?
#
loop_
_entity_poly.entity_id
_entity_poly.type
_entity_poly.pdbx_seq_one_letter_code
_entity_poly.pdbx_strand_id
1 'polypeptide(L)'
;MELINFSYLVANEIVSTTVPDNSLLLFGNPDSTRDDGYKTWAVEFTSFKNELVSDLYDSFLGTNSTVTQQTAISTAVTLDAASGRITTVSSTLAGGSNAAFTVNNSEVTTTSTILLTVEHPGAGIPVVTIDAPPANGSFVIRIYNIDTNPFNNTLTINFLVIN
;
A
#
# COMPACT_ATOMS: atom_id res chain seq x y z
N MET A 1 13.94 -30.66 -18.11
CA MET A 1 13.18 -29.99 -17.00
C MET A 1 13.72 -30.62 -15.73
N GLU A 2 14.34 -29.80 -14.90
CA GLU A 2 14.89 -30.28 -13.62
C GLU A 2 13.78 -30.17 -12.57
N LEU A 3 13.47 -31.28 -11.90
CA LEU A 3 12.45 -31.34 -10.86
C LEU A 3 13.13 -31.05 -9.51
N ILE A 4 12.78 -29.95 -8.89
CA ILE A 4 13.27 -29.61 -7.55
C ILE A 4 12.22 -30.09 -6.53
N ASN A 5 12.60 -31.07 -5.72
CA ASN A 5 11.75 -31.58 -4.65
C ASN A 5 11.88 -30.66 -3.42
N PHE A 6 10.79 -30.03 -3.03
CA PHE A 6 10.77 -29.07 -1.92
C PHE A 6 11.12 -29.70 -0.56
N SER A 7 10.78 -30.96 -0.33
CA SER A 7 11.18 -31.69 0.89
C SER A 7 12.70 -31.89 0.96
N TYR A 8 13.38 -31.93 -0.17
CA TYR A 8 14.83 -31.99 -0.27
C TYR A 8 15.47 -30.62 0.03
N LEU A 9 14.82 -29.53 -0.34
CA LEU A 9 15.28 -28.16 -0.05
C LEU A 9 15.24 -27.81 1.45
N VAL A 10 14.34 -28.41 2.22
CA VAL A 10 14.24 -28.18 3.68
C VAL A 10 15.30 -28.97 4.45
N ALA A 11 15.74 -30.10 3.91
CA ALA A 11 16.69 -31.02 4.57
C ALA A 11 18.17 -30.79 4.23
N ASN A 12 18.46 -30.10 3.13
CA ASN A 12 19.82 -29.86 2.64
C ASN A 12 20.06 -28.38 2.31
N GLU A 13 21.27 -27.91 2.51
CA GLU A 13 21.67 -26.57 2.09
C GLU A 13 21.36 -26.34 0.61
N ILE A 14 20.70 -25.22 0.29
CA ILE A 14 20.46 -24.80 -1.10
C ILE A 14 21.81 -24.39 -1.69
N VAL A 15 22.40 -25.28 -2.47
CA VAL A 15 23.71 -25.04 -3.10
C VAL A 15 23.59 -24.14 -4.34
N SER A 16 22.37 -23.95 -4.89
CA SER A 16 22.13 -23.06 -6.02
C SER A 16 21.23 -21.90 -5.62
N THR A 17 21.70 -20.69 -5.86
CA THR A 17 20.96 -19.43 -5.63
C THR A 17 20.08 -19.03 -6.81
N THR A 18 20.11 -19.78 -7.91
CA THR A 18 19.35 -19.48 -9.12
C THR A 18 18.46 -20.67 -9.50
N VAL A 19 17.15 -20.43 -9.49
CA VAL A 19 16.15 -21.37 -10.01
C VAL A 19 15.71 -20.85 -11.39
N PRO A 20 15.88 -21.64 -12.47
CA PRO A 20 15.41 -21.23 -13.79
C PRO A 20 13.89 -20.94 -13.79
N ASP A 21 13.45 -19.93 -14.53
CA ASP A 21 12.05 -19.52 -14.58
C ASP A 21 11.07 -20.60 -15.06
N ASN A 22 11.57 -21.60 -15.81
CA ASN A 22 10.79 -22.74 -16.29
C ASN A 22 10.88 -23.97 -15.38
N SER A 23 11.46 -23.85 -14.19
CA SER A 23 11.53 -24.93 -13.22
C SER A 23 10.16 -25.22 -12.62
N LEU A 24 9.91 -26.49 -12.34
CA LEU A 24 8.69 -26.94 -11.69
C LEU A 24 8.95 -27.14 -10.20
N LEU A 25 8.19 -26.45 -9.35
CA LEU A 25 8.22 -26.67 -7.92
C LEU A 25 7.26 -27.80 -7.55
N LEU A 26 7.76 -28.79 -6.82
CA LEU A 26 6.96 -29.91 -6.32
C LEU A 26 6.70 -29.72 -4.83
N PHE A 27 5.42 -29.63 -4.49
CA PHE A 27 4.97 -29.61 -3.09
C PHE A 27 4.42 -30.98 -2.74
N GLY A 28 4.94 -31.59 -1.67
CA GLY A 28 4.44 -32.85 -1.14
C GLY A 28 3.51 -32.61 0.05
N ASN A 29 2.32 -33.20 0.02
CA ASN A 29 1.42 -33.26 1.17
C ASN A 29 1.26 -34.74 1.57
N PRO A 30 1.33 -35.10 2.87
CA PRO A 30 1.10 -36.47 3.32
C PRO A 30 -0.23 -37.03 2.79
N ASP A 31 -0.17 -38.14 2.09
CA ASP A 31 -1.34 -38.84 1.57
C ASP A 31 -1.18 -40.35 1.81
N SER A 32 -1.89 -40.85 2.83
CA SER A 32 -1.86 -42.26 3.22
C SER A 32 -2.49 -43.20 2.20
N THR A 33 -3.09 -42.68 1.14
CA THR A 33 -3.69 -43.52 0.07
C THR A 33 -2.76 -43.84 -1.08
N ARG A 34 -1.56 -43.25 -1.09
CA ARG A 34 -0.52 -43.48 -2.10
C ARG A 34 0.61 -44.36 -1.56
N ASP A 35 1.20 -45.16 -2.44
CA ASP A 35 2.35 -46.01 -2.11
C ASP A 35 3.58 -45.24 -1.62
N ASP A 36 3.73 -43.98 -2.07
CA ASP A 36 4.79 -43.07 -1.63
C ASP A 36 4.39 -42.19 -0.41
N GLY A 37 3.14 -42.28 0.06
CA GLY A 37 2.62 -41.52 1.20
C GLY A 37 2.43 -40.02 0.98
N TYR A 38 2.60 -39.53 -0.24
CA TYR A 38 2.51 -38.10 -0.55
C TYR A 38 1.70 -37.80 -1.80
N LYS A 39 0.85 -36.79 -1.73
CA LYS A 39 0.35 -36.09 -2.94
C LYS A 39 1.38 -35.08 -3.39
N THR A 40 1.70 -35.15 -4.68
CA THR A 40 2.64 -34.22 -5.29
C THR A 40 1.87 -33.19 -6.10
N TRP A 41 2.08 -31.93 -5.78
CA TRP A 41 1.54 -30.80 -6.53
C TRP A 41 2.70 -30.12 -7.26
N ALA A 42 2.52 -29.88 -8.53
CA ALA A 42 3.52 -29.21 -9.34
C ALA A 42 3.02 -27.79 -9.70
N VAL A 43 3.82 -26.80 -9.43
CA VAL A 43 3.55 -25.39 -9.78
C VAL A 43 4.75 -24.87 -10.57
N GLU A 44 4.50 -24.23 -11.71
CA GLU A 44 5.58 -23.53 -12.41
C GLU A 44 6.19 -22.45 -11.52
N PHE A 45 7.50 -22.41 -11.46
CA PHE A 45 8.24 -21.42 -10.68
C PHE A 45 7.89 -19.98 -11.11
N THR A 46 7.72 -19.75 -12.41
CA THR A 46 7.31 -18.44 -12.94
C THR A 46 5.95 -18.01 -12.40
N SER A 47 4.97 -18.92 -12.36
CA SER A 47 3.63 -18.64 -11.81
C SER A 47 3.70 -18.35 -10.32
N PHE A 48 4.44 -19.16 -9.55
CA PHE A 48 4.66 -18.93 -8.12
C PHE A 48 5.37 -17.60 -7.84
N LYS A 49 6.41 -17.29 -8.60
CA LYS A 49 7.14 -16.02 -8.49
C LYS A 49 6.25 -14.82 -8.80
N ASN A 50 5.45 -14.91 -9.86
CA ASN A 50 4.57 -13.81 -10.26
C ASN A 50 3.47 -13.58 -9.25
N GLU A 51 2.89 -14.64 -8.69
CA GLU A 51 1.88 -14.53 -7.63
C GLU A 51 2.47 -13.90 -6.36
N LEU A 52 3.65 -14.37 -5.91
CA LEU A 52 4.35 -13.80 -4.76
C LEU A 52 4.71 -12.32 -4.97
N VAL A 53 5.16 -11.95 -6.18
CA VAL A 53 5.50 -10.55 -6.51
C VAL A 53 4.24 -9.70 -6.58
N SER A 54 3.14 -10.22 -7.14
CA SER A 54 1.84 -9.55 -7.20
C SER A 54 1.31 -9.28 -5.79
N ASP A 55 1.29 -10.30 -4.93
CA ASP A 55 0.83 -10.16 -3.54
C ASP A 55 1.68 -9.16 -2.75
N LEU A 56 3.00 -9.20 -2.94
CA LEU A 56 3.91 -8.23 -2.31
C LEU A 56 3.68 -6.82 -2.84
N TYR A 57 3.47 -6.67 -4.15
CA TYR A 57 3.19 -5.38 -4.78
C TYR A 57 1.86 -4.81 -4.32
N ASP A 58 0.79 -5.61 -4.30
CA ASP A 58 -0.53 -5.22 -3.86
C ASP A 58 -0.57 -4.91 -2.35
N SER A 59 0.20 -5.64 -1.55
CA SER A 59 0.35 -5.38 -0.12
C SER A 59 1.13 -4.11 0.19
N PHE A 60 2.17 -3.79 -0.60
CA PHE A 60 3.05 -2.65 -0.34
C PHE A 60 2.58 -1.36 -1.02
N LEU A 61 2.13 -1.43 -2.28
CA LEU A 61 1.70 -0.26 -3.05
C LEU A 61 0.18 -0.07 -3.06
N GLY A 62 -0.57 -1.09 -2.65
CA GLY A 62 -2.04 -1.09 -2.63
C GLY A 62 -2.66 -1.04 -4.03
N THR A 63 -3.89 -1.44 -4.13
CA THR A 63 -4.74 -1.06 -5.25
C THR A 63 -4.95 0.45 -5.16
N ASN A 64 -4.89 1.20 -6.27
CA ASN A 64 -5.11 2.65 -6.36
C ASN A 64 -6.45 3.09 -5.72
N SER A 65 -6.56 2.91 -4.40
CA SER A 65 -7.75 3.26 -3.65
C SER A 65 -7.95 4.77 -3.66
N THR A 66 -9.16 5.21 -3.91
CA THR A 66 -9.46 6.63 -4.03
C THR A 66 -10.67 7.03 -3.18
N VAL A 67 -10.64 8.23 -2.63
CA VAL A 67 -11.79 8.84 -1.95
C VAL A 67 -11.87 10.32 -2.29
N THR A 68 -13.10 10.84 -2.38
CA THR A 68 -13.37 12.27 -2.58
C THR A 68 -14.11 12.81 -1.38
N GLN A 69 -13.60 13.88 -0.78
CA GLN A 69 -14.29 14.66 0.25
C GLN A 69 -15.56 15.30 -0.33
N GLN A 70 -16.67 15.24 0.41
CA GLN A 70 -17.98 15.68 -0.12
C GLN A 70 -18.44 17.03 0.44
N THR A 71 -18.08 17.39 1.67
CA THR A 71 -18.75 18.48 2.39
C THR A 71 -17.87 19.71 2.63
N ALA A 72 -16.73 19.52 3.26
CA ALA A 72 -15.80 20.60 3.60
C ALA A 72 -14.37 20.08 3.65
N ILE A 73 -13.39 20.97 3.48
CA ILE A 73 -11.96 20.62 3.53
C ILE A 73 -11.53 20.00 4.88
N SER A 74 -12.32 20.21 5.93
CA SER A 74 -12.12 19.63 7.27
C SER A 74 -12.90 18.35 7.52
N THR A 75 -13.72 17.89 6.55
CA THR A 75 -14.49 16.66 6.70
C THR A 75 -13.58 15.44 6.66
N ALA A 76 -13.70 14.54 7.64
CA ALA A 76 -12.98 13.29 7.67
C ALA A 76 -13.35 12.40 6.47
N VAL A 77 -12.37 11.61 6.01
CA VAL A 77 -12.56 10.59 4.98
C VAL A 77 -12.19 9.21 5.53
N THR A 78 -12.73 8.16 4.92
CA THR A 78 -12.34 6.78 5.21
C THR A 78 -11.76 6.15 3.94
N LEU A 79 -10.56 5.60 4.06
CA LEU A 79 -9.87 4.92 2.98
C LEU A 79 -8.92 3.86 3.55
N ASP A 80 -9.42 2.64 3.69
CA ASP A 80 -8.70 1.49 4.25
C ASP A 80 -7.76 0.89 3.21
N ALA A 81 -6.52 1.39 3.16
CA ALA A 81 -5.50 0.93 2.22
C ALA A 81 -4.10 1.36 2.66
N ALA A 82 -3.08 0.57 2.29
CA ALA A 82 -1.67 0.91 2.51
C ALA A 82 -1.24 2.13 1.68
N SER A 83 -1.86 2.37 0.53
CA SER A 83 -1.68 3.58 -0.27
C SER A 83 -2.99 4.07 -0.86
N GLY A 84 -3.10 5.37 -1.11
CA GLY A 84 -4.33 5.90 -1.65
C GLY A 84 -4.25 7.35 -2.11
N ARG A 85 -5.32 7.76 -2.76
CA ARG A 85 -5.49 9.10 -3.33
C ARG A 85 -6.74 9.75 -2.77
N ILE A 86 -6.59 10.90 -2.14
CA ILE A 86 -7.66 11.70 -1.59
C ILE A 86 -7.85 12.94 -2.45
N THR A 87 -9.04 13.13 -3.00
CA THR A 87 -9.41 14.39 -3.66
C THR A 87 -10.22 15.22 -2.67
N THR A 88 -9.74 16.39 -2.30
CA THR A 88 -10.50 17.28 -1.39
C THR A 88 -11.69 17.88 -2.10
N VAL A 89 -12.68 18.33 -1.33
CA VAL A 89 -13.70 19.22 -1.86
C VAL A 89 -13.05 20.51 -2.35
N SER A 90 -13.61 21.12 -3.39
CA SER A 90 -13.19 22.45 -3.82
C SER A 90 -13.46 23.46 -2.72
N SER A 91 -12.44 24.15 -2.25
CA SER A 91 -12.57 25.11 -1.16
C SER A 91 -11.58 26.28 -1.33
N THR A 92 -11.88 27.38 -0.66
CA THR A 92 -10.99 28.52 -0.57
C THR A 92 -10.21 28.48 0.75
N LEU A 93 -8.89 28.48 0.65
CA LEU A 93 -7.98 28.61 1.78
C LEU A 93 -7.17 29.90 1.61
N ALA A 94 -7.41 30.89 2.45
CA ALA A 94 -6.72 32.19 2.37
C ALA A 94 -5.19 32.03 2.50
N GLY A 95 -4.45 33.00 1.98
CA GLY A 95 -3.00 33.02 2.14
C GLY A 95 -2.60 33.02 3.62
N GLY A 96 -1.61 32.21 3.99
CA GLY A 96 -1.17 32.01 5.36
C GLY A 96 -2.11 31.19 6.26
N SER A 97 -3.25 30.72 5.73
CA SER A 97 -4.22 29.91 6.49
C SER A 97 -3.94 28.42 6.38
N ASN A 98 -4.60 27.65 7.24
CA ASN A 98 -4.52 26.19 7.23
C ASN A 98 -5.89 25.54 7.49
N ALA A 99 -5.99 24.28 7.13
CA ALA A 99 -7.11 23.39 7.43
C ALA A 99 -6.57 21.99 7.77
N ALA A 100 -7.34 21.21 8.51
CA ALA A 100 -6.96 19.84 8.81
C ALA A 100 -8.17 18.92 8.72
N PHE A 101 -7.93 17.64 8.39
CA PHE A 101 -8.94 16.60 8.40
C PHE A 101 -8.35 15.25 8.78
N THR A 102 -9.21 14.38 9.31
CA THR A 102 -8.84 13.01 9.69
C THR A 102 -9.03 12.06 8.50
N VAL A 103 -8.07 11.19 8.32
CA VAL A 103 -8.17 10.00 7.46
C VAL A 103 -8.34 8.79 8.36
N ASN A 104 -9.50 8.13 8.30
CA ASN A 104 -9.71 6.83 8.92
C ASN A 104 -9.15 5.76 8.00
N ASN A 105 -8.25 4.92 8.51
CA ASN A 105 -7.55 3.91 7.73
C ASN A 105 -7.09 2.79 8.66
N SER A 106 -7.69 1.61 8.54
CA SER A 106 -7.43 0.44 9.39
C SER A 106 -5.99 -0.09 9.29
N GLU A 107 -5.26 0.22 8.22
CA GLU A 107 -3.85 -0.15 8.05
C GLU A 107 -2.90 0.65 8.94
N VAL A 108 -3.36 1.77 9.52
CA VAL A 108 -2.53 2.67 10.32
C VAL A 108 -2.44 2.21 11.78
N THR A 109 -1.22 2.19 12.29
CA THR A 109 -0.89 1.94 13.70
C THR A 109 -0.19 3.15 14.31
N THR A 110 0.04 3.15 15.60
CA THR A 110 0.78 4.21 16.32
C THR A 110 2.26 4.30 15.93
N THR A 111 2.80 3.28 15.26
CA THR A 111 4.19 3.22 14.79
C THR A 111 4.34 3.44 13.29
N SER A 112 3.22 3.61 12.57
CA SER A 112 3.25 3.81 11.13
C SER A 112 3.95 5.11 10.74
N THR A 113 4.71 5.05 9.65
CA THR A 113 5.22 6.22 8.94
C THR A 113 4.32 6.53 7.76
N ILE A 114 3.82 7.78 7.66
CA ILE A 114 2.95 8.21 6.57
C ILE A 114 3.71 9.16 5.66
N LEU A 115 3.86 8.78 4.40
CA LEU A 115 4.39 9.65 3.35
C LEU A 115 3.25 10.34 2.62
N LEU A 116 3.40 11.64 2.35
CA LEU A 116 2.41 12.45 1.65
C LEU A 116 3.01 13.16 0.45
N THR A 117 2.24 13.24 -0.64
CA THR A 117 2.48 14.17 -1.74
C THR A 117 1.21 14.92 -2.07
N VAL A 118 1.33 16.14 -2.61
CA VAL A 118 0.19 16.95 -2.99
C VAL A 118 0.33 17.46 -4.42
N GLU A 119 -0.78 17.41 -5.15
CA GLU A 119 -0.94 17.99 -6.48
C GLU A 119 -2.10 18.99 -6.41
N HIS A 120 -1.93 20.17 -6.99
CA HIS A 120 -3.00 21.15 -7.08
C HIS A 120 -2.96 21.91 -8.40
N PRO A 121 -4.12 22.24 -8.97
CA PRO A 121 -4.21 23.19 -10.08
C PRO A 121 -4.41 24.60 -9.53
N GLY A 122 -3.78 25.60 -10.15
CA GLY A 122 -4.08 27.01 -9.93
C GLY A 122 -3.18 27.74 -8.92
N ALA A 123 -3.71 28.82 -8.35
CA ALA A 123 -2.97 29.73 -7.46
C ALA A 123 -2.88 29.17 -6.03
N GLY A 124 -2.01 29.78 -5.23
CA GLY A 124 -1.68 29.33 -3.88
C GLY A 124 -0.55 28.28 -3.88
N ILE A 125 0.04 28.05 -2.73
CA ILE A 125 1.09 27.04 -2.54
C ILE A 125 0.68 26.13 -1.37
N PRO A 126 -0.15 25.09 -1.63
CA PRO A 126 -0.53 24.15 -0.60
C PRO A 126 0.63 23.24 -0.21
N VAL A 127 0.88 23.12 1.07
CA VAL A 127 1.81 22.17 1.68
C VAL A 127 1.02 21.27 2.60
N VAL A 128 1.27 19.95 2.52
CA VAL A 128 0.61 18.95 3.37
C VAL A 128 1.59 18.34 4.35
N THR A 129 1.14 18.12 5.57
CA THR A 129 1.91 17.48 6.64
C THR A 129 1.03 16.54 7.45
N ILE A 130 1.64 15.62 8.16
CA ILE A 130 0.97 14.90 9.25
C ILE A 130 0.93 15.84 10.46
N ASP A 131 -0.27 16.08 10.99
CA ASP A 131 -0.50 17.07 12.06
C ASP A 131 -0.07 16.57 13.44
N ALA A 132 -0.19 15.28 13.70
CA ALA A 132 0.16 14.62 14.96
C ALA A 132 0.60 13.18 14.69
N PRO A 133 1.30 12.53 15.64
CA PRO A 133 1.62 11.11 15.51
C PRO A 133 0.36 10.30 15.16
N PRO A 134 0.47 9.31 14.25
CA PRO A 134 -0.66 8.47 13.89
C PRO A 134 -1.26 7.74 15.10
N ALA A 135 -2.56 7.54 15.06
CA ALA A 135 -3.28 6.69 16.02
C ALA A 135 -3.65 5.35 15.36
N ASN A 136 -4.01 4.35 16.16
CA ASN A 136 -4.56 3.12 15.59
C ASN A 136 -5.83 3.43 14.79
N GLY A 137 -5.82 3.08 13.51
CA GLY A 137 -6.94 3.27 12.60
C GLY A 137 -7.09 4.69 12.04
N SER A 138 -6.14 5.61 12.26
CA SER A 138 -6.29 6.96 11.68
C SER A 138 -5.01 7.80 11.72
N PHE A 139 -4.98 8.83 10.85
CA PHE A 139 -4.01 9.93 10.88
C PHE A 139 -4.67 11.25 10.49
N VAL A 140 -4.02 12.36 10.81
CA VAL A 140 -4.54 13.69 10.50
C VAL A 140 -3.62 14.38 9.51
N ILE A 141 -4.21 14.83 8.40
CA ILE A 141 -3.53 15.67 7.40
C ILE A 141 -3.82 17.12 7.71
N ARG A 142 -2.77 17.93 7.78
CA ARG A 142 -2.88 19.40 7.81
C ARG A 142 -2.40 19.97 6.48
N ILE A 143 -3.20 20.88 5.95
CA ILE A 143 -2.95 21.61 4.71
C ILE A 143 -2.63 23.05 5.10
N TYR A 144 -1.50 23.57 4.70
CA TYR A 144 -1.13 24.97 4.82
C TYR A 144 -1.13 25.59 3.43
N ASN A 145 -1.70 26.78 3.28
CA ASN A 145 -1.43 27.63 2.14
C ASN A 145 -0.32 28.62 2.52
N ILE A 146 0.90 28.37 2.09
CA ILE A 146 2.06 29.20 2.43
C ILE A 146 2.26 30.40 1.48
N ASP A 147 1.40 30.55 0.46
CA ASP A 147 1.35 31.71 -0.41
C ASP A 147 0.61 32.88 0.29
N THR A 148 0.76 34.08 -0.25
CA THR A 148 -0.07 35.26 0.09
C THR A 148 -1.41 35.22 -0.67
N ASN A 149 -1.48 34.56 -1.82
CA ASN A 149 -2.69 34.40 -2.61
C ASN A 149 -3.55 33.26 -2.06
N PRO A 150 -4.89 33.37 -2.15
CA PRO A 150 -5.76 32.28 -1.75
C PRO A 150 -5.62 31.10 -2.71
N PHE A 151 -5.67 29.90 -2.16
CA PHE A 151 -5.91 28.68 -2.88
C PHE A 151 -7.42 28.49 -3.07
N ASN A 152 -7.87 28.23 -4.31
CA ASN A 152 -9.30 28.15 -4.66
C ASN A 152 -9.57 26.94 -5.54
N ASN A 153 -9.34 25.72 -5.06
CA ASN A 153 -9.56 24.54 -5.88
C ASN A 153 -9.65 23.26 -5.03
N THR A 154 -9.67 22.11 -5.71
CA THR A 154 -9.44 20.81 -5.11
C THR A 154 -7.95 20.56 -4.96
N LEU A 155 -7.57 19.79 -3.95
CA LEU A 155 -6.26 19.17 -3.84
C LEU A 155 -6.36 17.68 -4.14
N THR A 156 -5.33 17.13 -4.73
CA THR A 156 -5.11 15.70 -4.77
C THR A 156 -3.95 15.38 -3.82
N ILE A 157 -4.21 14.59 -2.80
CA ILE A 157 -3.23 14.17 -1.81
C ILE A 157 -3.04 12.67 -1.96
N ASN A 158 -1.82 12.24 -2.27
CA ASN A 158 -1.47 10.82 -2.28
C ASN A 158 -0.79 10.49 -0.96
N PHE A 159 -1.06 9.31 -0.42
CA PHE A 159 -0.42 8.81 0.79
C PHE A 159 0.10 7.39 0.63
N LEU A 160 1.13 7.04 1.42
CA LEU A 160 1.64 5.70 1.61
C LEU A 160 1.87 5.47 3.10
N VAL A 161 1.30 4.38 3.62
CA VAL A 161 1.49 3.89 5.00
C VAL A 161 2.60 2.85 4.99
N ILE A 162 3.58 3.01 5.88
CA ILE A 162 4.68 2.06 6.10
C ILE A 162 4.63 1.63 7.57
N ASN A 163 4.46 0.33 7.80
CA ASN A 163 4.41 -0.30 9.11
C ASN A 163 5.69 -1.03 9.45
#